data_0158af94c106f8800c2dc73130a02213
#
_entry.id   0158af94c106f8800c2dc73130a02213
#
_cell.length_a   1.000
_cell.length_b   1.000
_cell.length_c   1.000
_cell.angle_alpha   90.00
_cell.angle_beta   90.00
_cell.angle_gamma   90.00
#
_symmetry.space_group_name_H-M   'P 1'
#
loop_
_entity.id
_entity.type
_entity.pdbx_description
1 polymer ?
#
loop_
_entity_poly.entity_id
_entity_poly.type
_entity_poly.pdbx_seq_one_letter_code
_entity_poly.pdbx_strand_id
1 'polypeptide(L)'
;MRITPYQRGDVLFAEIVFSGSNGRKNRPVVVLSVDAFHQAGSKLIVAALTGNILPPFRPGYTFINDWARAGLAKPSAMRGIVITIDENEVVRPFGVMSAQDFSDVEQAIKTIMGF
;
A
#
# COMPACT_ATOMS: atom_id res chain seq x y z
N MET A 1 -17.70 12.99 15.67
CA MET A 1 -17.22 12.38 14.42
C MET A 1 -15.73 12.10 14.51
N ARG A 2 -15.34 10.89 14.23
CA ARG A 2 -13.93 10.56 14.20
C ARG A 2 -13.30 11.00 12.88
N ILE A 3 -12.18 11.70 12.95
CA ILE A 3 -11.42 12.08 11.77
C ILE A 3 -10.33 11.03 11.57
N THR A 4 -10.34 10.37 10.41
CA THR A 4 -9.26 9.44 10.10
C THR A 4 -8.03 10.21 9.65
N PRO A 5 -6.84 9.86 10.19
CA PRO A 5 -5.60 10.54 9.78
C PRO A 5 -5.04 10.04 8.44
N TYR A 6 -5.60 8.97 7.89
CA TYR A 6 -5.06 8.31 6.70
C TYR A 6 -6.06 8.39 5.54
N GLN A 7 -5.54 8.62 4.33
CA GLN A 7 -6.34 8.78 3.12
C GLN A 7 -5.80 7.89 2.00
N ARG A 8 -6.66 7.59 1.03
CA ARG A 8 -6.26 6.85 -0.17
C ARG A 8 -5.06 7.53 -0.82
N GLY A 9 -4.07 6.72 -1.18
CA GLY A 9 -2.83 7.21 -1.78
C GLY A 9 -1.73 7.55 -0.78
N ASP A 10 -2.04 7.62 0.51
CA ASP A 10 -1.00 7.78 1.52
C ASP A 10 -0.07 6.58 1.50
N VAL A 11 1.23 6.83 1.62
CA VAL A 11 2.25 5.79 1.75
C VAL A 11 2.70 5.78 3.21
N LEU A 12 2.56 4.62 3.83
CA LEU A 12 2.81 4.43 5.26
C LEU A 12 3.86 3.34 5.46
N PHE A 13 4.58 3.43 6.57
CA PHE A 13 5.42 2.34 7.05
C PHE A 13 4.64 1.60 8.12
N ALA A 14 4.35 0.33 7.89
CA ALA A 14 3.43 -0.43 8.74
C ALA A 14 3.96 -1.82 9.01
N GLU A 15 3.56 -2.37 10.15
CA GLU A 15 3.84 -3.74 10.52
C GLU A 15 2.81 -4.65 9.86
N ILE A 16 3.28 -5.59 9.06
CA ILE A 16 2.41 -6.51 8.33
C ILE A 16 2.89 -7.95 8.48
N VAL A 17 1.96 -8.89 8.25
CA VAL A 17 2.24 -10.32 8.26
C VAL A 17 2.06 -10.85 6.86
N PHE A 18 3.11 -11.45 6.31
CA PHE A 18 3.03 -12.13 5.02
C PHE A 18 2.70 -13.61 5.23
N SER A 19 1.87 -14.15 4.34
CA SER A 19 1.60 -15.58 4.30
C SER A 19 2.89 -16.35 4.10
N GLY A 20 3.12 -17.36 4.91
CA GLY A 20 4.31 -18.21 4.84
C GLY A 20 5.58 -17.60 5.44
N SER A 21 5.52 -16.40 6.00
CA SER A 21 6.67 -15.80 6.66
C SER A 21 6.62 -16.03 8.18
N ASN A 22 7.80 -15.98 8.81
CA ASN A 22 7.92 -16.11 10.25
C ASN A 22 7.86 -14.74 10.90
N GLY A 23 6.73 -14.42 11.53
CA GLY A 23 6.55 -13.20 12.29
C GLY A 23 6.15 -12.00 11.44
N ARG A 24 6.26 -10.84 12.04
CA ARG A 24 5.84 -9.56 11.49
C ARG A 24 7.03 -8.80 10.94
N LYS A 25 6.81 -8.05 9.88
CA LYS A 25 7.85 -7.19 9.29
C LYS A 25 7.26 -5.82 8.99
N ASN A 26 8.09 -4.80 9.17
CA ASN A 26 7.72 -3.44 8.77
C ASN A 26 7.97 -3.29 7.27
N ARG A 27 6.95 -2.79 6.55
CA ARG A 27 7.00 -2.61 5.10
C ARG A 27 6.30 -1.31 4.70
N PRO A 28 6.73 -0.68 3.61
CA PRO A 28 5.94 0.39 3.03
C PRO A 28 4.66 -0.18 2.42
N VAL A 29 3.57 0.54 2.60
CA VAL A 29 2.27 0.19 2.06
C VAL A 29 1.59 1.44 1.53
N VAL A 30 0.68 1.29 0.56
CA VAL A 30 -0.17 2.38 0.08
C VAL A 30 -1.61 2.14 0.51
N VAL A 31 -2.28 3.17 1.01
CA VAL A 31 -3.66 3.07 1.47
C VAL A 31 -4.61 3.05 0.26
N LEU A 32 -5.46 2.04 0.20
CA LEU A 32 -6.44 1.85 -0.87
C LEU A 32 -7.86 2.20 -0.43
N SER A 33 -8.16 2.04 0.86
CA SER A 33 -9.51 2.16 1.38
C SER A 33 -9.95 3.61 1.56
N VAL A 34 -11.27 3.82 1.58
CA VAL A 34 -11.87 5.15 1.71
C VAL A 34 -12.08 5.49 3.18
N ASP A 35 -12.25 6.79 3.46
CA ASP A 35 -12.43 7.30 4.82
C ASP A 35 -13.58 6.64 5.56
N ALA A 36 -14.69 6.39 4.86
CA ALA A 36 -15.86 5.74 5.48
C ALA A 36 -15.50 4.36 6.05
N PHE A 37 -14.63 3.64 5.38
CA PHE A 37 -14.16 2.34 5.86
C PHE A 37 -13.27 2.50 7.10
N HIS A 38 -12.37 3.48 7.08
CA HIS A 38 -11.47 3.75 8.21
C HIS A 38 -12.24 4.15 9.46
N GLN A 39 -13.23 5.02 9.30
CA GLN A 39 -14.04 5.52 10.41
C GLN A 39 -14.88 4.42 11.05
N ALA A 40 -15.33 3.46 10.26
CA ALA A 40 -16.23 2.42 10.73
C ALA A 40 -15.56 1.43 11.68
N GLY A 41 -14.24 1.16 11.51
CA GLY A 41 -13.63 0.09 12.29
C GLY A 41 -12.15 0.23 12.58
N SER A 42 -11.56 1.40 12.36
CA SER A 42 -10.13 1.63 12.58
C SER A 42 -9.24 0.70 11.77
N LYS A 43 -9.72 0.25 10.63
CA LYS A 43 -9.00 -0.64 9.71
C LYS A 43 -8.61 0.11 8.45
N LEU A 44 -7.52 -0.33 7.83
CA LEU A 44 -7.05 0.17 6.55
C LEU A 44 -6.85 -1.01 5.62
N ILE A 45 -7.31 -0.87 4.37
CA ILE A 45 -6.95 -1.82 3.31
C ILE A 45 -5.78 -1.21 2.57
N VAL A 46 -4.67 -1.94 2.50
CA VAL A 46 -3.42 -1.43 1.95
C VAL A 46 -2.84 -2.42 0.95
N ALA A 47 -2.01 -1.91 0.05
CA ALA A 47 -1.19 -2.75 -0.84
C ALA A 47 0.27 -2.62 -0.42
N ALA A 48 0.95 -3.75 -0.31
CA ALA A 48 2.35 -3.78 0.08
C ALA A 48 3.25 -3.34 -1.08
N LEU A 49 4.27 -2.54 -0.75
CA LEU A 49 5.28 -2.08 -1.70
C LEU A 49 6.60 -2.78 -1.40
N THR A 50 7.41 -2.97 -2.45
CA THR A 50 8.72 -3.60 -2.31
C THR A 50 9.77 -2.85 -3.10
N GLY A 51 10.97 -2.73 -2.53
CA GLY A 51 12.14 -2.24 -3.26
C GLY A 51 12.92 -3.37 -3.94
N ASN A 52 12.48 -4.61 -3.79
CA ASN A 52 13.10 -5.77 -4.43
C ASN A 52 12.38 -6.06 -5.75
N ILE A 53 12.82 -5.40 -6.81
CA ILE A 53 12.17 -5.46 -8.12
C ILE A 53 12.88 -6.52 -8.97
N LEU A 54 12.33 -7.71 -9.00
CA LEU A 54 12.89 -8.85 -9.74
C LEU A 54 11.83 -9.50 -10.62
N PRO A 55 12.18 -9.85 -11.87
CA PRO A 55 11.28 -10.63 -12.72
C PRO A 55 11.07 -12.05 -12.15
N PRO A 56 9.98 -12.73 -12.52
CA PRO A 56 9.00 -12.32 -13.53
C PRO A 56 7.99 -11.32 -12.98
N PHE A 57 7.56 -10.38 -13.84
CA PHE A 57 6.54 -9.40 -13.48
C PHE A 57 5.16 -9.94 -13.84
N ARG A 58 4.44 -10.39 -12.83
CA ARG A 58 3.13 -11.03 -13.00
C ARG A 58 2.00 -10.01 -13.02
N PRO A 59 0.78 -10.37 -13.46
CA PRO A 59 -0.36 -9.48 -13.33
C PRO A 59 -0.49 -8.96 -11.89
N GLY A 60 -0.82 -7.68 -11.75
CA GLY A 60 -0.85 -7.01 -10.45
C GLY A 60 0.44 -6.28 -10.11
N TYR A 61 1.46 -6.43 -10.94
CA TYR A 61 2.73 -5.75 -10.75
C TYR A 61 2.68 -4.35 -11.38
N THR A 62 3.09 -3.34 -10.63
CA THR A 62 3.24 -1.98 -11.18
C THR A 62 4.38 -1.27 -10.48
N PHE A 63 5.15 -0.49 -11.25
CA PHE A 63 6.27 0.28 -10.72
C PHE A 63 5.77 1.61 -10.16
N ILE A 64 6.38 2.04 -9.06
CA ILE A 64 6.10 3.34 -8.48
C ILE A 64 7.17 4.29 -9.05
N ASN A 65 6.80 5.03 -10.10
CA ASN A 65 7.75 5.85 -10.85
C ASN A 65 8.22 7.06 -10.05
N ASP A 66 7.32 7.67 -9.28
CA ASP A 66 7.64 8.84 -8.47
C ASP A 66 7.84 8.42 -7.00
N TRP A 67 8.73 7.46 -6.82
CA TRP A 67 8.96 6.84 -5.51
C TRP A 67 9.52 7.82 -4.49
N ALA A 68 10.35 8.79 -4.91
CA ALA A 68 10.90 9.77 -3.99
C ALA A 68 9.80 10.66 -3.39
N ARG A 69 8.82 11.09 -4.20
CA ARG A 69 7.67 11.85 -3.75
C ARG A 69 6.83 11.05 -2.76
N ALA A 70 6.73 9.75 -2.97
CA ALA A 70 6.00 8.86 -2.08
C ALA A 70 6.72 8.61 -0.75
N GLY A 71 7.91 9.18 -0.58
CA GLY A 71 8.70 9.03 0.63
C GLY A 71 9.49 7.73 0.70
N LEU A 72 9.63 7.03 -0.43
CA LEU A 72 10.36 5.77 -0.49
C LEU A 72 11.85 6.05 -0.70
N ALA A 73 12.71 5.16 -0.21
CA ALA A 73 14.16 5.36 -0.25
C ALA A 73 14.80 4.94 -1.58
N LYS A 74 14.07 4.19 -2.41
CA LYS A 74 14.58 3.65 -3.67
C LYS A 74 13.43 3.29 -4.60
N PRO A 75 13.71 3.01 -5.88
CA PRO A 75 12.69 2.51 -6.80
C PRO A 75 11.94 1.33 -6.21
N SER A 76 10.62 1.36 -6.30
CA SER A 76 9.75 0.40 -5.65
C SER A 76 8.61 -0.01 -6.58
N ALA A 77 7.94 -1.10 -6.21
CA ALA A 77 6.81 -1.64 -6.98
C ALA A 77 5.76 -2.22 -6.05
N MET A 78 4.53 -2.31 -6.56
CA MET A 78 3.43 -3.04 -5.93
C MET A 78 3.26 -4.36 -6.68
N ARG A 79 3.09 -5.47 -5.96
CA ARG A 79 3.02 -6.82 -6.55
C ARG A 79 1.65 -7.48 -6.42
N GLY A 80 0.62 -6.74 -6.03
CA GLY A 80 -0.71 -7.30 -5.88
C GLY A 80 -0.98 -7.94 -4.52
N ILE A 81 -0.17 -7.62 -3.53
CA ILE A 81 -0.40 -8.09 -2.15
C ILE A 81 -1.26 -7.06 -1.43
N VAL A 82 -2.52 -7.41 -1.18
CA VAL A 82 -3.51 -6.53 -0.54
C VAL A 82 -3.84 -7.11 0.83
N ILE A 83 -3.78 -6.27 1.85
CA ILE A 83 -3.91 -6.68 3.24
C ILE A 83 -4.79 -5.68 3.99
N THR A 84 -5.58 -6.17 4.95
CA THR A 84 -6.28 -5.31 5.90
C THR A 84 -5.47 -5.27 7.19
N ILE A 85 -5.15 -4.06 7.65
CA ILE A 85 -4.41 -3.85 8.88
C ILE A 85 -5.19 -2.97 9.85
N ASP A 86 -4.83 -3.00 11.13
CA ASP A 86 -5.30 -2.03 12.11
C ASP A 86 -4.52 -0.73 11.99
N GLU A 87 -5.17 0.40 12.29
CA GLU A 87 -4.47 1.69 12.31
C GLU A 87 -3.28 1.68 13.27
N ASN A 88 -3.38 0.95 14.37
CA ASN A 88 -2.29 0.88 15.36
C ASN A 88 -1.07 0.08 14.88
N GLU A 89 -1.17 -0.58 13.74
CA GLU A 89 -0.02 -1.25 13.11
C GLU A 89 0.80 -0.30 12.25
N VAL A 90 0.33 0.91 12.03
CA VAL A 90 1.09 1.95 11.31
C VAL A 90 2.19 2.48 12.22
N VAL A 91 3.43 2.42 11.73
CA VAL A 91 4.59 2.92 12.46
C VAL A 91 4.73 4.42 12.23
N ARG A 92 4.65 4.86 10.97
CA ARG A 92 4.71 6.28 10.62
C ARG A 92 4.31 6.49 9.16
N PRO A 93 3.89 7.70 8.79
CA PRO A 93 3.69 8.04 7.38
C PRO A 93 5.03 8.24 6.67
N PHE A 94 5.08 7.89 5.38
CA PHE A 94 6.22 8.14 4.52
C PHE A 94 5.97 9.32 3.56
N GLY A 95 4.80 9.36 2.93
CA GLY A 95 4.46 10.40 1.96
C GLY A 95 3.13 10.12 1.29
N VAL A 96 2.99 10.67 0.08
CA VAL A 96 1.77 10.51 -0.72
C VAL A 96 2.17 10.09 -2.12
N MET A 97 1.51 9.06 -2.64
CA MET A 97 1.75 8.59 -4.00
C MET A 97 1.25 9.62 -5.01
N SER A 98 1.97 9.77 -6.14
CA SER A 98 1.49 10.64 -7.21
C SER A 98 0.16 10.13 -7.75
N ALA A 99 -0.63 11.03 -8.34
CA ALA A 99 -1.92 10.65 -8.92
C ALA A 99 -1.75 9.57 -10.01
N GLN A 100 -0.70 9.68 -10.82
CA GLN A 100 -0.45 8.70 -11.88
C GLN A 100 -0.08 7.35 -11.30
N ASP A 101 0.84 7.31 -10.34
CA ASP A 101 1.24 6.05 -9.70
C ASP A 101 0.06 5.40 -8.99
N PHE A 102 -0.76 6.19 -8.31
CA PHE A 102 -1.93 5.65 -7.63
C PHE A 102 -2.95 5.10 -8.62
N SER A 103 -3.16 5.79 -9.74
CA SER A 103 -4.02 5.30 -10.83
C SER A 103 -3.51 3.97 -11.38
N ASP A 104 -2.21 3.83 -11.54
CA ASP A 104 -1.59 2.59 -12.01
C ASP A 104 -1.78 1.45 -10.99
N VAL A 105 -1.66 1.75 -9.70
CA VAL A 105 -1.93 0.79 -8.64
C VAL A 105 -3.38 0.33 -8.68
N GLU A 106 -4.31 1.26 -8.78
CA GLU A 106 -5.74 0.93 -8.88
C GLU A 106 -6.03 0.06 -10.09
N GLN A 107 -5.46 0.39 -11.24
CA GLN A 107 -5.66 -0.38 -12.46
C GLN A 107 -5.11 -1.80 -12.34
N ALA A 108 -3.93 -1.96 -11.72
CA ALA A 108 -3.34 -3.28 -11.48
C ALA A 108 -4.23 -4.12 -10.57
N ILE A 109 -4.79 -3.51 -9.53
CA ILE A 109 -5.70 -4.21 -8.60
C ILE A 109 -6.99 -4.62 -9.31
N LYS A 110 -7.58 -3.72 -10.11
CA LYS A 110 -8.77 -4.07 -10.90
C LYS A 110 -8.51 -5.24 -11.82
N THR A 111 -7.34 -5.28 -12.42
CA THR A 111 -6.96 -6.36 -13.33
C THR A 111 -6.93 -7.71 -12.63
N ILE A 112 -6.32 -7.79 -11.47
CA ILE A 112 -6.19 -9.06 -10.74
C ILE A 112 -7.47 -9.45 -10.00
N MET A 113 -8.31 -8.47 -9.65
CA MET A 113 -9.58 -8.73 -8.95
C MET A 113 -10.74 -8.97 -9.91
N GLY A 114 -10.60 -8.60 -11.17
CA GLY A 114 -11.64 -8.79 -12.17
C GLY A 114 -12.72 -7.73 -12.17
N PHE A 115 -12.43 -6.55 -11.64
CA PHE A 115 -13.40 -5.44 -11.62
C PHE A 115 -13.55 -4.80 -12.99
#